data_39fe8945ef3b7b8b36dbdb24c76c12be
#
_entry.id   39fe8945ef3b7b8b36dbdb24c76c12be
#
_cell.length_a   1.000
_cell.length_b   1.000
_cell.length_c   1.000
_cell.angle_alpha   90.00
_cell.angle_beta   90.00
_cell.angle_gamma   90.00
#
_symmetry.space_group_name_H-M   'P 1'
#
loop_
_entity.id
_entity.type
_entity.pdbx_description
1 polymer ?
#
loop_
_entity_poly.entity_id
_entity_poly.type
_entity_poly.pdbx_seq_one_letter_code
_entity_poly.pdbx_strand_id
1 'polypeptide(L)'
;EDEVIFVDKTVAGLLWPLLPTFTTVRHIVAIDDGGPFDTSDAGPGKQVHDYETLLAAAGAVEWHVDDENLAASMCYTSGTTGNPKGVVYSHRSTVLHTMAAMFADGFGARESDRILPVVPMFHANAWGLAHAAVAVGADLVMPGPDLSPNGLATLIEEEKVTVAAGVPTIWMGVLPALKGRDASALRVIPCGGSAVPKALSEAFREQLGLPIYQAWGMTETSPVATVGAIKSVYPDRPEVELADIRALQGLPLF
;
A
#
# COMPACT_ATOMS: atom_id res chain seq x y z
N GLU A 1 -1.95 -21.47 -11.27
CA GLU A 1 -3.13 -21.26 -12.15
C GLU A 1 -4.29 -20.86 -11.24
N ASP A 2 -4.83 -19.66 -11.44
CA ASP A 2 -5.87 -19.13 -10.58
C ASP A 2 -7.21 -19.84 -10.85
N GLU A 3 -7.90 -20.25 -9.80
CA GLU A 3 -9.22 -20.89 -9.89
C GLU A 3 -10.33 -19.94 -9.41
N VAL A 4 -10.00 -18.93 -8.62
CA VAL A 4 -10.91 -17.97 -8.03
C VAL A 4 -10.45 -16.56 -8.34
N ILE A 5 -11.38 -15.70 -8.77
CA ILE A 5 -11.13 -14.27 -8.94
C ILE A 5 -12.06 -13.51 -7.99
N PHE A 6 -11.50 -12.61 -7.19
CA PHE A 6 -12.25 -11.59 -6.48
C PHE A 6 -12.26 -10.32 -7.34
N VAL A 7 -13.40 -9.74 -7.56
CA VAL A 7 -13.56 -8.56 -8.40
C VAL A 7 -14.52 -7.57 -7.77
N ASP A 8 -14.07 -6.32 -7.68
CA ASP A 8 -14.96 -5.22 -7.34
C ASP A 8 -15.89 -4.92 -8.53
N LYS A 9 -17.15 -4.64 -8.26
CA LYS A 9 -18.18 -4.33 -9.25
C LYS A 9 -17.77 -3.20 -10.19
N THR A 10 -17.07 -2.18 -9.70
CA THR A 10 -16.67 -1.02 -10.50
C THR A 10 -15.72 -1.38 -11.63
N VAL A 11 -14.96 -2.46 -11.50
CA VAL A 11 -13.99 -2.95 -12.49
C VAL A 11 -14.43 -4.24 -13.21
N ALA A 12 -15.58 -4.80 -12.84
CA ALA A 12 -16.08 -6.05 -13.42
C ALA A 12 -16.23 -5.97 -14.95
N GLY A 13 -16.64 -4.82 -15.49
CA GLY A 13 -16.76 -4.61 -16.93
C GLY A 13 -15.45 -4.77 -17.70
N LEU A 14 -14.29 -4.61 -17.04
CA LEU A 14 -12.96 -4.87 -17.64
C LEU A 14 -12.63 -6.36 -17.64
N LEU A 15 -13.19 -7.11 -16.68
CA LEU A 15 -12.92 -8.54 -16.53
C LEU A 15 -13.75 -9.38 -17.51
N TRP A 16 -15.03 -9.08 -17.71
CA TRP A 16 -15.95 -9.91 -18.49
C TRP A 16 -15.43 -10.28 -19.88
N PRO A 17 -14.89 -9.36 -20.71
CA PRO A 17 -14.37 -9.70 -22.02
C PRO A 17 -13.19 -10.68 -21.99
N LEU A 18 -12.48 -10.77 -20.86
CA LEU A 18 -11.29 -11.61 -20.70
C LEU A 18 -11.61 -13.00 -20.16
N LEU A 19 -12.76 -13.19 -19.49
CA LEU A 19 -13.12 -14.45 -18.84
C LEU A 19 -13.11 -15.67 -19.75
N PRO A 20 -13.48 -15.61 -21.05
CA PRO A 20 -13.37 -16.76 -21.95
C PRO A 20 -11.95 -17.27 -22.12
N THR A 21 -10.93 -16.41 -21.91
CA THR A 21 -9.51 -16.78 -22.02
C THR A 21 -8.97 -17.45 -20.76
N PHE A 22 -9.67 -17.33 -19.63
CA PHE A 22 -9.25 -17.87 -18.33
C PHE A 22 -9.78 -19.30 -18.16
N THR A 23 -9.01 -20.26 -18.62
CA THR A 23 -9.42 -21.68 -18.69
C THR A 23 -9.43 -22.38 -17.33
N THR A 24 -8.72 -21.86 -16.33
CA THR A 24 -8.62 -22.45 -14.98
C THR A 24 -9.59 -21.80 -13.99
N VAL A 25 -10.03 -20.56 -14.23
CA VAL A 25 -10.97 -19.85 -13.35
C VAL A 25 -12.34 -20.49 -13.38
N ARG A 26 -12.83 -20.86 -12.21
CA ARG A 26 -14.14 -21.50 -11.99
C ARG A 26 -15.07 -20.65 -11.15
N HIS A 27 -14.53 -19.85 -10.26
CA HIS A 27 -15.29 -19.03 -9.32
C HIS A 27 -14.92 -17.56 -9.47
N ILE A 28 -15.96 -16.72 -9.50
CA ILE A 28 -15.82 -15.27 -9.49
C ILE A 28 -16.56 -14.77 -8.26
N VAL A 29 -15.86 -14.12 -7.37
CA VAL A 29 -16.44 -13.55 -6.16
C VAL A 29 -16.56 -12.05 -6.36
N ALA A 30 -17.79 -11.58 -6.49
CA ALA A 30 -18.10 -10.17 -6.65
C ALA A 30 -18.10 -9.48 -5.29
N ILE A 31 -17.34 -8.39 -5.20
CA ILE A 31 -17.36 -7.47 -4.06
C ILE A 31 -18.27 -6.32 -4.47
N ASP A 32 -19.37 -6.14 -3.77
CA ASP A 32 -20.40 -5.16 -4.10
C ASP A 32 -20.87 -4.43 -2.83
N ASP A 33 -20.99 -3.12 -2.92
CA ASP A 33 -21.53 -2.28 -1.85
C ASP A 33 -23.08 -2.26 -1.85
N GLY A 34 -23.72 -3.33 -2.36
CA GLY A 34 -25.16 -3.55 -2.28
C GLY A 34 -25.96 -3.17 -3.52
N GLY A 35 -25.35 -3.03 -4.70
CA GLY A 35 -26.04 -2.82 -5.96
C GLY A 35 -26.14 -4.10 -6.82
N PRO A 36 -27.01 -4.16 -7.84
CA PRO A 36 -27.14 -5.33 -8.71
C PRO A 36 -25.81 -5.60 -9.46
N PHE A 37 -25.37 -6.84 -9.41
CA PHE A 37 -24.21 -7.34 -10.14
C PHE A 37 -24.70 -8.20 -11.30
N ASP A 38 -24.41 -7.78 -12.54
CA ASP A 38 -24.79 -8.57 -13.70
C ASP A 38 -23.83 -9.76 -13.87
N THR A 39 -24.36 -10.95 -13.68
CA THR A 39 -23.62 -12.20 -13.77
C THR A 39 -23.72 -12.86 -15.13
N SER A 40 -24.52 -12.31 -16.04
CA SER A 40 -24.83 -12.92 -17.35
C SER A 40 -23.60 -13.09 -18.24
N ASP A 41 -22.60 -12.23 -18.07
CA ASP A 41 -21.38 -12.19 -18.88
C ASP A 41 -20.24 -13.08 -18.35
N ALA A 42 -20.44 -13.79 -17.24
CA ALA A 42 -19.39 -14.64 -16.67
C ALA A 42 -18.97 -15.82 -17.60
N GLY A 43 -19.83 -16.18 -18.54
CA GLY A 43 -19.58 -17.27 -19.49
C GLY A 43 -19.87 -18.67 -18.93
N PRO A 44 -19.92 -19.68 -19.78
CA PRO A 44 -20.30 -21.03 -19.39
C PRO A 44 -19.23 -21.67 -18.48
N GLY A 45 -19.71 -22.43 -17.50
CA GLY A 45 -18.86 -23.21 -16.59
C GLY A 45 -18.21 -22.41 -15.45
N LYS A 46 -18.53 -21.12 -15.32
CA LYS A 46 -18.09 -20.26 -14.21
C LYS A 46 -19.25 -19.97 -13.26
N GLN A 47 -18.95 -19.94 -11.97
CA GLN A 47 -19.91 -19.61 -10.92
C GLN A 47 -19.60 -18.21 -10.37
N VAL A 48 -20.61 -17.38 -10.27
CA VAL A 48 -20.49 -16.06 -9.67
C VAL A 48 -21.11 -16.10 -8.27
N HIS A 49 -20.37 -15.58 -7.32
CA HIS A 49 -20.74 -15.52 -5.92
C HIS A 49 -20.75 -14.07 -5.47
N ASP A 50 -21.62 -13.75 -4.54
CA ASP A 50 -21.59 -12.51 -3.79
C ASP A 50 -20.69 -12.68 -2.56
N TYR A 51 -19.75 -11.73 -2.35
CA TYR A 51 -18.77 -11.80 -1.27
C TYR A 51 -19.43 -11.83 0.11
N GLU A 52 -20.38 -10.93 0.36
CA GLU A 52 -21.04 -10.83 1.66
C GLU A 52 -21.91 -12.07 1.96
N THR A 53 -22.54 -12.61 0.94
CA THR A 53 -23.31 -13.88 1.07
C THR A 53 -22.40 -15.05 1.44
N LEU A 54 -21.21 -15.15 0.79
CA LEU A 54 -20.22 -16.18 1.15
C LEU A 54 -19.71 -15.99 2.58
N LEU A 55 -19.40 -14.74 2.95
CA LEU A 55 -18.88 -14.43 4.27
C LEU A 55 -19.91 -14.74 5.37
N ALA A 56 -21.18 -14.40 5.16
CA ALA A 56 -22.26 -14.69 6.09
C ALA A 56 -22.52 -16.20 6.29
N ALA A 57 -22.25 -16.99 5.25
CA ALA A 57 -22.40 -18.45 5.30
C ALA A 57 -21.14 -19.17 5.83
N ALA A 58 -20.00 -18.48 5.93
CA ALA A 58 -18.74 -19.06 6.34
C ALA A 58 -18.69 -19.28 7.85
N GLY A 59 -18.04 -20.37 8.28
CA GLY A 59 -17.70 -20.60 9.69
C GLY A 59 -16.33 -20.00 10.04
N ALA A 60 -15.99 -20.04 11.34
CA ALA A 60 -14.65 -19.69 11.79
C ALA A 60 -13.61 -20.64 11.18
N VAL A 61 -12.47 -20.08 10.78
CA VAL A 61 -11.34 -20.82 10.23
C VAL A 61 -10.18 -20.73 11.20
N GLU A 62 -9.59 -21.90 11.54
CA GLU A 62 -8.28 -21.91 12.20
C GLU A 62 -7.19 -21.62 11.16
N TRP A 63 -6.45 -20.54 11.40
CA TRP A 63 -5.33 -20.20 10.57
C TRP A 63 -4.11 -21.02 10.97
N HIS A 64 -3.57 -21.76 10.02
CA HIS A 64 -2.38 -22.57 10.21
C HIS A 64 -1.42 -22.40 9.04
N VAL A 65 -0.12 -22.28 9.33
CA VAL A 65 0.95 -22.23 8.36
C VAL A 65 1.99 -23.28 8.77
N ASP A 66 2.07 -24.37 8.03
CA ASP A 66 2.98 -25.49 8.33
C ASP A 66 4.45 -25.14 8.01
N ASP A 67 4.67 -24.34 6.97
CA ASP A 67 6.00 -23.93 6.53
C ASP A 67 5.98 -22.44 6.15
N GLU A 68 6.76 -21.64 6.85
CA GLU A 68 6.90 -20.21 6.61
C GLU A 68 7.46 -19.85 5.23
N ASN A 69 8.07 -20.80 4.53
CA ASN A 69 8.61 -20.61 3.19
C ASN A 69 7.57 -20.80 2.07
N LEU A 70 6.37 -21.26 2.41
CA LEU A 70 5.27 -21.33 1.44
C LEU A 70 4.90 -19.94 0.91
N ALA A 71 4.39 -19.93 -0.32
CA ALA A 71 3.90 -18.70 -0.96
C ALA A 71 2.70 -18.13 -0.18
N ALA A 72 2.78 -16.85 0.16
CA ALA A 72 1.69 -16.09 0.81
C ALA A 72 0.97 -15.18 -0.18
N SER A 73 1.72 -14.52 -1.07
CA SER A 73 1.17 -13.61 -2.07
C SER A 73 2.09 -13.49 -3.29
N MET A 74 1.54 -12.93 -4.37
CA MET A 74 2.29 -12.66 -5.60
C MET A 74 1.92 -11.29 -6.13
N CYS A 75 2.93 -10.49 -6.48
CA CYS A 75 2.75 -9.23 -7.19
C CYS A 75 3.46 -9.28 -8.55
N TYR A 76 2.80 -8.79 -9.58
CA TYR A 76 3.39 -8.74 -10.91
C TYR A 76 4.14 -7.43 -11.13
N THR A 77 5.29 -7.52 -11.82
CA THR A 77 6.03 -6.38 -12.35
C THR A 77 5.85 -6.31 -13.86
N SER A 78 5.91 -5.09 -14.44
CA SER A 78 5.80 -4.90 -15.89
C SER A 78 6.91 -5.59 -16.69
N GLY A 79 8.01 -5.97 -16.03
CA GLY A 79 9.20 -6.55 -16.67
C GLY A 79 9.89 -5.53 -17.61
N THR A 80 11.21 -5.45 -17.55
CA THR A 80 12.00 -4.58 -18.45
C THR A 80 12.30 -5.23 -19.79
N THR A 81 12.05 -6.53 -19.93
CA THR A 81 12.54 -7.36 -21.05
C THR A 81 11.48 -8.27 -21.68
N GLY A 82 10.18 -7.97 -21.55
CA GLY A 82 9.14 -8.81 -22.14
C GLY A 82 7.89 -8.97 -21.29
N ASN A 83 7.43 -10.18 -21.12
CA ASN A 83 6.19 -10.47 -20.38
C ASN A 83 6.28 -10.07 -18.89
N PRO A 84 5.17 -9.71 -18.26
CA PRO A 84 5.11 -9.45 -16.82
C PRO A 84 5.65 -10.64 -16.02
N LYS A 85 6.35 -10.35 -14.93
CA LYS A 85 6.93 -11.36 -14.04
C LYS A 85 6.24 -11.33 -12.69
N GLY A 86 5.81 -12.49 -12.21
CA GLY A 86 5.26 -12.65 -10.87
C GLY A 86 6.39 -12.78 -9.84
N VAL A 87 6.38 -11.93 -8.84
CA VAL A 87 7.26 -12.01 -7.67
C VAL A 87 6.46 -12.61 -6.53
N VAL A 88 6.91 -13.76 -6.03
CA VAL A 88 6.24 -14.49 -4.96
C VAL A 88 6.84 -14.11 -3.62
N TYR A 89 5.99 -13.69 -2.70
CA TYR A 89 6.36 -13.47 -1.30
C TYR A 89 5.99 -14.72 -0.48
N SER A 90 6.91 -15.19 0.35
CA SER A 90 6.62 -16.22 1.33
C SER A 90 5.98 -15.61 2.59
N HIS A 91 5.37 -16.44 3.43
CA HIS A 91 4.94 -16.03 4.75
C HIS A 91 6.10 -15.42 5.56
N ARG A 92 7.28 -16.06 5.49
CA ARG A 92 8.51 -15.56 6.12
C ARG A 92 8.87 -14.16 5.66
N SER A 93 8.97 -13.91 4.34
CA SER A 93 9.36 -12.59 3.82
C SER A 93 8.34 -11.52 4.18
N THR A 94 7.04 -11.85 4.15
CA THR A 94 5.96 -10.96 4.55
C THR A 94 6.06 -10.56 6.02
N VAL A 95 6.28 -11.53 6.92
CA VAL A 95 6.41 -11.26 8.36
C VAL A 95 7.67 -10.45 8.65
N LEU A 96 8.82 -10.80 8.09
CA LEU A 96 10.06 -10.04 8.30
C LEU A 96 9.93 -8.59 7.82
N HIS A 97 9.34 -8.38 6.64
CA HIS A 97 9.08 -7.03 6.15
C HIS A 97 8.10 -6.26 7.05
N THR A 98 7.05 -6.92 7.53
CA THR A 98 6.10 -6.35 8.50
C THR A 98 6.82 -5.88 9.77
N MET A 99 7.70 -6.71 10.33
CA MET A 99 8.52 -6.34 11.49
C MET A 99 9.42 -5.13 11.19
N ALA A 100 10.03 -5.07 10.00
CA ALA A 100 10.84 -3.93 9.60
C ALA A 100 10.04 -2.62 9.51
N ALA A 101 8.79 -2.67 9.03
CA ALA A 101 7.89 -1.51 9.02
C ALA A 101 7.53 -1.03 10.43
N MET A 102 7.55 -1.93 11.42
CA MET A 102 7.29 -1.61 12.85
C MET A 102 8.51 -1.04 13.57
N PHE A 103 9.73 -1.24 13.07
CA PHE A 103 10.94 -0.71 13.72
C PHE A 103 10.92 0.82 13.76
N ALA A 104 11.44 1.39 14.86
CA ALA A 104 11.49 2.84 15.07
C ALA A 104 12.18 3.60 13.94
N ASP A 105 13.23 3.00 13.36
CA ASP A 105 13.97 3.52 12.20
C ASP A 105 13.38 3.09 10.85
N GLY A 106 12.31 2.28 10.85
CA GLY A 106 11.45 1.98 9.72
C GLY A 106 10.34 3.03 9.59
N PHE A 107 9.09 2.60 9.38
CA PHE A 107 7.94 3.52 9.44
C PHE A 107 7.45 3.74 10.87
N GLY A 108 7.93 2.94 11.81
CA GLY A 108 7.58 2.99 13.21
C GLY A 108 6.08 2.77 13.46
N ALA A 109 5.46 1.84 12.71
CA ALA A 109 4.05 1.55 12.85
C ALA A 109 3.71 1.09 14.26
N ARG A 110 2.64 1.62 14.83
CA ARG A 110 2.18 1.35 16.20
C ARG A 110 0.66 1.30 16.26
N GLU A 111 0.12 0.72 17.33
CA GLU A 111 -1.32 0.52 17.53
C GLU A 111 -2.14 1.82 17.43
N SER A 112 -1.61 2.92 17.92
CA SER A 112 -2.30 4.23 17.87
C SER A 112 -2.30 4.92 16.50
N ASP A 113 -1.75 4.27 15.46
CA ASP A 113 -1.70 4.87 14.13
C ASP A 113 -3.01 4.72 13.36
N ARG A 114 -3.23 5.69 12.48
CA ARG A 114 -4.21 5.69 11.41
C ARG A 114 -3.46 5.78 10.10
N ILE A 115 -3.35 4.65 9.40
CA ILE A 115 -2.47 4.47 8.25
C ILE A 115 -3.28 4.62 6.96
N LEU A 116 -2.91 5.59 6.13
CA LEU A 116 -3.47 5.84 4.80
C LEU A 116 -2.49 5.31 3.71
N PRO A 117 -2.68 4.10 3.19
CA PRO A 117 -1.90 3.61 2.07
C PRO A 117 -2.49 4.14 0.76
N VAL A 118 -1.94 5.24 0.22
CA VAL A 118 -2.32 5.72 -1.12
C VAL A 118 -1.71 4.84 -2.21
N VAL A 119 -0.72 4.02 -1.84
CA VAL A 119 -0.15 3.00 -2.71
C VAL A 119 -1.13 1.85 -2.89
N PRO A 120 -1.42 1.43 -4.15
CA PRO A 120 -2.39 0.36 -4.39
C PRO A 120 -2.00 -0.99 -3.77
N MET A 121 -2.99 -1.72 -3.24
CA MET A 121 -2.77 -3.05 -2.66
C MET A 121 -2.23 -4.07 -3.67
N PHE A 122 -2.57 -3.94 -4.95
CA PHE A 122 -2.06 -4.81 -6.01
C PHE A 122 -0.58 -4.54 -6.37
N HIS A 123 -0.03 -3.39 -5.97
CA HIS A 123 1.37 -3.03 -6.20
C HIS A 123 2.19 -3.25 -4.93
N ALA A 124 2.96 -4.34 -4.93
CA ALA A 124 3.83 -4.73 -3.83
C ALA A 124 3.12 -4.70 -2.45
N ASN A 125 1.84 -5.12 -2.43
CA ASN A 125 0.96 -5.19 -1.25
C ASN A 125 0.91 -3.87 -0.45
N ALA A 126 0.76 -2.74 -1.16
CA ALA A 126 0.81 -1.39 -0.57
C ALA A 126 2.05 -1.19 0.33
N TRP A 127 3.19 -1.68 -0.11
CA TRP A 127 4.48 -1.63 0.61
C TRP A 127 4.43 -2.30 1.99
N GLY A 128 3.55 -3.30 2.17
CA GLY A 128 3.39 -4.05 3.41
C GLY A 128 2.67 -3.29 4.54
N LEU A 129 2.17 -2.08 4.27
CA LEU A 129 1.51 -1.26 5.30
C LEU A 129 0.23 -1.88 5.85
N ALA A 130 -0.53 -2.59 4.99
CA ALA A 130 -1.72 -3.31 5.46
C ALA A 130 -1.36 -4.43 6.44
N HIS A 131 -0.29 -5.18 6.17
CA HIS A 131 0.20 -6.21 7.09
C HIS A 131 0.72 -5.58 8.40
N ALA A 132 1.44 -4.45 8.30
CA ALA A 132 1.94 -3.74 9.48
C ALA A 132 0.78 -3.22 10.35
N ALA A 133 -0.26 -2.65 9.74
CA ALA A 133 -1.44 -2.18 10.46
C ALA A 133 -2.11 -3.31 11.25
N VAL A 134 -2.36 -4.46 10.61
CA VAL A 134 -2.95 -5.63 11.27
C VAL A 134 -2.04 -6.15 12.40
N ALA A 135 -0.72 -6.21 12.16
CA ALA A 135 0.23 -6.74 13.14
C ALA A 135 0.32 -5.91 14.42
N VAL A 136 0.12 -4.58 14.33
CA VAL A 136 0.16 -3.70 15.52
C VAL A 136 -1.23 -3.33 16.05
N GLY A 137 -2.31 -3.65 15.31
CA GLY A 137 -3.68 -3.26 15.66
C GLY A 137 -4.02 -1.80 15.30
N ALA A 138 -3.34 -1.22 14.30
CA ALA A 138 -3.60 0.14 13.82
C ALA A 138 -4.82 0.20 12.90
N ASP A 139 -5.45 1.37 12.82
CA ASP A 139 -6.52 1.64 11.86
C ASP A 139 -5.98 1.77 10.44
N LEU A 140 -6.67 1.17 9.46
CA LEU A 140 -6.45 1.41 8.03
C LEU A 140 -7.49 2.39 7.51
N VAL A 141 -7.02 3.52 6.97
CA VAL A 141 -7.84 4.50 6.27
C VAL A 141 -7.72 4.23 4.76
N MET A 142 -8.72 3.59 4.18
CA MET A 142 -8.71 3.23 2.77
C MET A 142 -9.22 4.41 1.92
N PRO A 143 -8.45 4.87 0.92
CA PRO A 143 -8.80 6.10 0.18
C PRO A 143 -9.99 5.93 -0.77
N GLY A 144 -10.43 4.69 -1.04
CA GLY A 144 -11.47 4.43 -2.02
C GLY A 144 -11.05 4.86 -3.44
N PRO A 145 -12.02 5.19 -4.32
CA PRO A 145 -11.73 5.58 -5.69
C PRO A 145 -11.25 7.03 -5.86
N ASP A 146 -11.49 7.92 -4.88
CA ASP A 146 -11.11 9.32 -4.97
C ASP A 146 -9.67 9.57 -4.48
N LEU A 147 -8.74 9.43 -5.39
CA LEU A 147 -7.33 9.76 -5.15
C LEU A 147 -6.97 11.21 -5.54
N SER A 148 -7.97 12.08 -5.69
CA SER A 148 -7.72 13.49 -5.96
C SER A 148 -6.95 14.16 -4.80
N PRO A 149 -6.16 15.20 -5.07
CA PRO A 149 -5.45 15.94 -4.04
C PRO A 149 -6.37 16.43 -2.90
N ASN A 150 -7.57 16.91 -3.23
CA ASN A 150 -8.54 17.38 -2.24
C ASN A 150 -9.18 16.23 -1.47
N GLY A 151 -9.53 15.12 -2.13
CA GLY A 151 -10.05 13.92 -1.46
C GLY A 151 -9.07 13.37 -0.44
N LEU A 152 -7.80 13.21 -0.82
CA LEU A 152 -6.75 12.75 0.08
C LEU A 152 -6.48 13.75 1.22
N ALA A 153 -6.47 15.05 0.95
CA ALA A 153 -6.30 16.07 2.00
C ALA A 153 -7.47 16.07 2.99
N THR A 154 -8.69 15.82 2.51
CA THR A 154 -9.88 15.67 3.37
C THR A 154 -9.75 14.44 4.28
N LEU A 155 -9.36 13.28 3.73
CA LEU A 155 -9.13 12.08 4.53
C LEU A 155 -8.04 12.30 5.59
N ILE A 156 -6.94 12.97 5.23
CA ILE A 156 -5.85 13.26 6.19
C ILE A 156 -6.39 14.09 7.36
N GLU A 157 -7.19 15.11 7.08
CA GLU A 157 -7.74 15.98 8.10
C GLU A 157 -8.84 15.31 8.94
N GLU A 158 -9.86 14.74 8.30
CA GLU A 158 -11.04 14.20 8.98
C GLU A 158 -10.74 12.92 9.74
N GLU A 159 -9.94 12.03 9.13
CA GLU A 159 -9.58 10.76 9.73
C GLU A 159 -8.34 10.87 10.64
N LYS A 160 -7.78 12.06 10.84
CA LYS A 160 -6.59 12.27 11.68
C LYS A 160 -5.47 11.30 11.34
N VAL A 161 -5.18 11.15 10.06
CA VAL A 161 -4.17 10.23 9.55
C VAL A 161 -2.81 10.54 10.16
N THR A 162 -2.12 9.51 10.65
CA THR A 162 -0.80 9.64 11.28
C THR A 162 0.33 9.18 10.37
N VAL A 163 0.06 8.21 9.50
CA VAL A 163 1.00 7.66 8.51
C VAL A 163 0.33 7.68 7.14
N ALA A 164 0.91 8.41 6.18
CA ALA A 164 0.37 8.48 4.83
C ALA A 164 1.45 8.13 3.80
N ALA A 165 1.28 7.03 3.08
CA ALA A 165 2.27 6.53 2.14
C ALA A 165 1.83 6.69 0.69
N GLY A 166 2.72 7.19 -0.15
CA GLY A 166 2.42 7.41 -1.57
C GLY A 166 3.65 7.75 -2.40
N VAL A 167 3.42 7.93 -3.70
CA VAL A 167 4.46 8.30 -4.65
C VAL A 167 4.61 9.82 -4.76
N PRO A 168 5.77 10.36 -5.22
CA PRO A 168 6.00 11.80 -5.26
C PRO A 168 4.94 12.60 -6.02
N THR A 169 4.41 12.07 -7.11
CA THR A 169 3.39 12.75 -7.92
C THR A 169 2.09 12.99 -7.15
N ILE A 170 1.72 12.09 -6.26
CA ILE A 170 0.56 12.27 -5.36
C ILE A 170 0.84 13.42 -4.40
N TRP A 171 1.99 13.39 -3.73
CA TRP A 171 2.34 14.38 -2.71
C TRP A 171 2.53 15.80 -3.27
N MET A 172 2.99 15.91 -4.52
CA MET A 172 3.04 17.21 -5.22
C MET A 172 1.65 17.87 -5.35
N GLY A 173 0.61 17.08 -5.54
CA GLY A 173 -0.77 17.58 -5.58
C GLY A 173 -1.37 17.80 -4.20
N VAL A 174 -1.10 16.90 -3.25
CA VAL A 174 -1.70 16.93 -1.90
C VAL A 174 -1.15 18.08 -1.06
N LEU A 175 0.14 18.41 -1.16
CA LEU A 175 0.73 19.48 -0.35
C LEU A 175 0.00 20.84 -0.47
N PRO A 176 -0.29 21.36 -1.67
CA PRO A 176 -1.10 22.58 -1.80
C PRO A 176 -2.52 22.43 -1.24
N ALA A 177 -3.12 21.24 -1.38
CA ALA A 177 -4.47 20.97 -0.88
C ALA A 177 -4.55 20.89 0.65
N LEU A 178 -3.45 20.63 1.34
CA LEU A 178 -3.34 20.66 2.81
C LEU A 178 -3.23 22.09 3.37
N LYS A 179 -3.08 23.11 2.53
CA LYS A 179 -2.94 24.49 3.02
C LYS A 179 -4.22 24.94 3.73
N GLY A 180 -4.08 25.29 5.01
CA GLY A 180 -5.20 25.73 5.86
C GLY A 180 -6.04 24.60 6.46
N ARG A 181 -5.64 23.33 6.23
CA ARG A 181 -6.26 22.16 6.85
C ARG A 181 -5.45 21.68 8.07
N ASP A 182 -6.09 20.96 8.95
CA ASP A 182 -5.42 20.34 10.11
C ASP A 182 -4.80 18.99 9.73
N ALA A 183 -3.51 19.00 9.47
CA ALA A 183 -2.70 17.81 9.24
C ALA A 183 -1.74 17.53 10.41
N SER A 184 -2.01 18.07 11.60
CA SER A 184 -1.11 17.99 12.77
C SER A 184 -0.95 16.56 13.31
N ALA A 185 -1.85 15.64 12.98
CA ALA A 185 -1.75 14.24 13.34
C ALA A 185 -0.67 13.50 12.54
N LEU A 186 -0.33 13.97 11.32
CA LEU A 186 0.71 13.34 10.51
C LEU A 186 2.05 13.34 11.22
N ARG A 187 2.69 12.17 11.31
CA ARG A 187 4.00 12.00 11.92
C ARG A 187 5.06 11.44 10.98
N VAL A 188 4.64 10.73 9.91
CA VAL A 188 5.56 10.21 8.90
C VAL A 188 4.85 10.08 7.55
N ILE A 189 5.54 10.46 6.49
CA ILE A 189 5.07 10.38 5.10
C ILE A 189 6.06 9.53 4.31
N PRO A 190 5.92 8.19 4.31
CA PRO A 190 6.73 7.33 3.46
C PRO A 190 6.47 7.63 1.99
N CYS A 191 7.52 7.90 1.24
CA CYS A 191 7.43 8.22 -0.17
C CYS A 191 8.51 7.48 -0.97
N GLY A 192 8.11 6.82 -2.04
CA GLY A 192 8.99 5.99 -2.85
C GLY A 192 8.39 5.67 -4.20
N GLY A 193 8.87 4.58 -4.83
CA GLY A 193 8.45 4.16 -6.17
C GLY A 193 9.11 4.96 -7.30
N SER A 194 9.59 6.15 -7.01
CA SER A 194 10.48 6.96 -7.85
C SER A 194 11.31 7.90 -6.98
N ALA A 195 12.32 8.54 -7.56
CA ALA A 195 13.15 9.50 -6.83
C ALA A 195 12.29 10.65 -6.26
N VAL A 196 12.41 10.92 -4.97
CA VAL A 196 11.73 12.03 -4.30
C VAL A 196 12.53 13.31 -4.54
N PRO A 197 11.93 14.34 -5.18
CA PRO A 197 12.63 15.61 -5.33
C PRO A 197 12.94 16.24 -3.97
N LYS A 198 14.20 16.68 -3.76
CA LYS A 198 14.60 17.40 -2.53
C LYS A 198 13.65 18.55 -2.24
N ALA A 199 13.31 19.35 -3.27
CA ALA A 199 12.40 20.49 -3.15
C ALA A 199 11.01 20.09 -2.60
N LEU A 200 10.50 18.91 -2.94
CA LEU A 200 9.22 18.43 -2.42
C LEU A 200 9.32 18.12 -0.91
N SER A 201 10.37 17.43 -0.49
CA SER A 201 10.59 17.11 0.92
C SER A 201 10.73 18.39 1.77
N GLU A 202 11.49 19.37 1.26
CA GLU A 202 11.66 20.65 1.94
C GLU A 202 10.35 21.46 2.01
N ALA A 203 9.55 21.44 0.94
CA ALA A 203 8.24 22.10 0.94
C ALA A 203 7.29 21.51 2.00
N PHE A 204 7.29 20.17 2.17
CA PHE A 204 6.54 19.51 3.25
C PHE A 204 7.06 19.92 4.63
N ARG A 205 8.39 19.95 4.81
CA ARG A 205 9.02 20.40 6.05
C ARG A 205 8.67 21.86 6.39
N GLU A 206 8.71 22.75 5.40
CA GLU A 206 8.39 24.17 5.60
C GLU A 206 6.90 24.41 5.91
N GLN A 207 6.00 23.68 5.23
CA GLN A 207 4.56 23.86 5.40
C GLN A 207 4.01 23.15 6.65
N LEU A 208 4.48 21.93 6.94
CA LEU A 208 3.92 21.06 7.98
C LEU A 208 4.90 20.77 9.13
N GLY A 209 6.15 21.22 9.06
CA GLY A 209 7.20 20.82 10.00
C GLY A 209 7.66 19.36 9.83
N LEU A 210 7.17 18.66 8.80
CA LEU A 210 7.36 17.23 8.59
C LEU A 210 7.96 16.97 7.20
N PRO A 211 9.26 16.65 7.08
CA PRO A 211 9.86 16.28 5.80
C PRO A 211 9.34 14.92 5.32
N ILE A 212 9.37 14.70 4.00
CA ILE A 212 9.09 13.39 3.42
C ILE A 212 10.15 12.38 3.87
N TYR A 213 9.69 11.18 4.17
CA TYR A 213 10.50 10.04 4.56
C TYR A 213 10.73 9.16 3.32
N GLN A 214 11.86 9.40 2.63
CA GLN A 214 12.14 8.67 1.40
C GLN A 214 12.32 7.18 1.69
N ALA A 215 11.64 6.35 0.90
CA ALA A 215 11.77 4.90 0.93
C ALA A 215 12.17 4.39 -0.46
N TRP A 216 13.09 3.44 -0.50
CA TRP A 216 13.47 2.77 -1.73
C TRP A 216 13.26 1.26 -1.59
N GLY A 217 12.81 0.67 -2.69
CA GLY A 217 12.61 -0.76 -2.79
C GLY A 217 12.17 -1.18 -4.17
N MET A 218 11.98 -2.46 -4.34
CA MET A 218 11.47 -3.08 -5.55
C MET A 218 10.50 -4.19 -5.15
N THR A 219 9.67 -4.63 -6.07
CA THR A 219 8.80 -5.79 -5.81
C THR A 219 9.63 -6.99 -5.30
N GLU A 220 10.81 -7.18 -5.85
CA GLU A 220 11.74 -8.28 -5.50
C GLU A 220 12.42 -8.11 -4.13
N THR A 221 12.31 -6.95 -3.46
CA THR A 221 12.90 -6.72 -2.12
C THR A 221 11.89 -6.77 -0.99
N SER A 222 10.68 -7.26 -1.23
CA SER A 222 9.59 -7.58 -0.27
C SER A 222 8.80 -6.43 0.39
N PRO A 223 8.55 -5.25 -0.13
CA PRO A 223 9.26 -4.52 -1.16
C PRO A 223 10.28 -3.49 -0.64
N VAL A 224 10.10 -2.88 0.56
CA VAL A 224 10.95 -1.77 1.04
C VAL A 224 12.28 -2.30 1.54
N ALA A 225 13.37 -1.79 0.99
CA ALA A 225 14.73 -2.18 1.35
C ALA A 225 15.45 -1.12 2.19
N THR A 226 15.24 0.17 1.88
CA THR A 226 15.91 1.27 2.60
C THR A 226 14.93 2.39 2.93
N VAL A 227 15.24 3.14 3.98
CA VAL A 227 14.52 4.36 4.38
C VAL A 227 15.48 5.48 4.76
N GLY A 228 15.09 6.72 4.42
CA GLY A 228 15.89 7.93 4.57
C GLY A 228 15.79 8.60 5.94
N ALA A 229 15.82 7.83 7.02
CA ALA A 229 15.86 8.39 8.38
C ALA A 229 17.14 9.16 8.65
N ILE A 230 17.03 10.34 9.25
CA ILE A 230 18.21 11.05 9.77
C ILE A 230 18.68 10.32 11.03
N LYS A 231 19.90 9.85 11.00
CA LYS A 231 20.51 9.11 12.12
C LYS A 231 21.16 10.05 13.14
N SER A 232 21.26 9.59 14.38
CA SER A 232 21.87 10.32 15.50
C SER A 232 23.33 10.70 15.32
N VAL A 233 24.01 10.15 14.31
CA VAL A 233 25.37 10.54 13.94
C VAL A 233 25.46 11.91 13.23
N TYR A 234 24.30 12.53 12.94
CA TYR A 234 24.21 13.86 12.30
C TYR A 234 23.52 14.93 13.18
N PRO A 235 23.73 14.97 14.53
CA PRO A 235 22.87 15.75 15.42
C PRO A 235 22.98 17.26 15.21
N ASP A 236 24.14 17.77 14.84
CA ASP A 236 24.46 19.21 14.80
C ASP A 236 24.72 19.73 13.38
N ARG A 237 24.21 19.04 12.36
CA ARG A 237 24.37 19.49 10.97
C ARG A 237 23.39 20.60 10.63
N PRO A 238 23.82 21.59 9.83
CA PRO A 238 22.91 22.58 9.27
C PRO A 238 21.77 21.94 8.49
N GLU A 239 20.58 22.54 8.52
CA GLU A 239 19.37 22.00 7.86
C GLU A 239 19.60 21.75 6.35
N VAL A 240 20.40 22.59 5.68
CA VAL A 240 20.74 22.40 4.26
C VAL A 240 21.46 21.08 4.00
N GLU A 241 22.34 20.65 4.92
CA GLU A 241 23.03 19.36 4.83
C GLU A 241 22.11 18.19 5.18
N LEU A 242 21.23 18.36 6.17
CA LEU A 242 20.20 17.37 6.49
C LEU A 242 19.24 17.15 5.33
N ALA A 243 18.89 18.22 4.60
CA ALA A 243 18.07 18.12 3.40
C ALA A 243 18.77 17.32 2.28
N ASP A 244 20.09 17.44 2.13
CA ASP A 244 20.87 16.63 1.19
C ASP A 244 20.90 15.15 1.61
N ILE A 245 21.03 14.88 2.91
CA ILE A 245 20.99 13.51 3.44
C ILE A 245 19.61 12.89 3.24
N ARG A 246 18.51 13.62 3.51
CA ARG A 246 17.15 13.16 3.26
C ARG A 246 16.87 12.85 1.79
N ALA A 247 17.55 13.48 0.86
CA ALA A 247 17.43 13.23 -0.57
C ALA A 247 18.13 11.95 -1.04
N LEU A 248 18.93 11.30 -0.18
CA LEU A 248 19.54 9.99 -0.46
C LEU A 248 18.54 8.87 -0.25
N GLN A 249 18.87 7.67 -0.78
CA GLN A 249 17.98 6.49 -0.67
C GLN A 249 17.90 5.90 0.75
N GLY A 250 18.66 6.43 1.69
CA GLY A 250 18.65 5.99 3.08
C GLY A 250 19.51 4.78 3.36
N LEU A 251 19.28 4.16 4.51
CA LEU A 251 19.99 2.99 4.99
C LEU A 251 19.08 1.75 4.96
N PRO A 252 19.66 0.53 4.90
CA PRO A 252 18.88 -0.70 4.99
C PRO A 252 18.00 -0.72 6.23
N LEU A 253 16.83 -1.37 6.10
CA LEU A 253 15.87 -1.56 7.20
C LEU A 253 16.41 -2.55 8.27
N PHE A 254 17.29 -3.48 7.88
CA PHE A 254 17.94 -4.48 8.74
C PHE A 254 19.39 -4.68 8.36
#